data_b9b3ca785903a7684ffa3cc5160c1d02
#
_entry.id   b9b3ca785903a7684ffa3cc5160c1d02
#
_cell.length_a   1.000
_cell.length_b   1.000
_cell.length_c   1.000
_cell.angle_alpha   90.00
_cell.angle_beta   90.00
_cell.angle_gamma   90.00
#
_symmetry.space_group_name_H-M   'P 1'
#
loop_
_entity.id
_entity.type
_entity.pdbx_description
1 polymer ?
#
loop_
_entity_poly.entity_id
_entity_poly.type
_entity_poly.pdbx_seq_one_letter_code
_entity_poly.pdbx_strand_id
1 'polypeptide(L)'
;MFRGIKMETKQQFLEEINKVKGSKRDYLNKLFQYVSEAVIRAAVHKNVKKDEFIIRAGEPCDTVYIILKGDVAGVDYQKLGKVYYFMDFAKMYIVGDFEIFSEDTNYNVSICASKDSELLAIPASIYWKWIKYDENALLLRIKNIMTILTSEKASDRKYMFMSCK
;
A
#
# COMPACT_ATOMS: atom_id res chain seq x y z
N MET A 1 6.62 -11.04 17.65
CA MET A 1 7.60 -11.24 16.56
C MET A 1 6.91 -12.00 15.43
N PHE A 2 6.55 -11.31 14.37
CA PHE A 2 5.84 -11.92 13.25
C PHE A 2 6.84 -12.68 12.38
N ARG A 3 6.79 -14.00 12.42
CA ARG A 3 7.48 -14.82 11.43
C ARG A 3 6.66 -14.80 10.14
N GLY A 4 7.03 -13.89 9.23
CA GLY A 4 6.48 -13.91 7.88
C GLY A 4 7.10 -15.04 7.04
N ILE A 5 6.35 -15.52 6.06
CA ILE A 5 6.84 -16.50 5.09
C ILE A 5 7.60 -15.74 3.99
N LYS A 6 8.87 -16.04 3.83
CA LYS A 6 9.74 -15.45 2.82
C LYS A 6 9.45 -16.04 1.44
N MET A 7 9.39 -15.20 0.42
CA MET A 7 9.28 -15.68 -0.96
C MET A 7 10.64 -16.16 -1.47
N GLU A 8 10.69 -17.32 -2.07
CA GLU A 8 11.93 -17.89 -2.59
C GLU A 8 12.00 -17.85 -4.12
N THR A 9 10.86 -17.91 -4.78
CA THR A 9 10.75 -17.95 -6.23
C THR A 9 9.76 -16.96 -6.79
N LYS A 10 9.93 -16.60 -8.07
CA LYS A 10 8.97 -15.78 -8.80
C LYS A 10 7.59 -16.45 -8.86
N GLN A 11 7.56 -17.77 -8.98
CA GLN A 11 6.31 -18.51 -9.00
C GLN A 11 5.53 -18.34 -7.69
N GLN A 12 6.18 -18.51 -6.54
CA GLN A 12 5.54 -18.28 -5.23
C GLN A 12 5.02 -16.85 -5.08
N PHE A 13 5.81 -15.86 -5.50
CA PHE A 13 5.41 -14.46 -5.48
C PHE A 13 4.16 -14.22 -6.34
N LEU A 14 4.12 -14.74 -7.56
CA LEU A 14 2.96 -14.61 -8.45
C LEU A 14 1.75 -15.41 -7.96
N GLU A 15 1.95 -16.54 -7.31
CA GLU A 15 0.87 -17.32 -6.69
C GLU A 15 0.17 -16.52 -5.58
N GLU A 16 0.94 -15.79 -4.75
CA GLU A 16 0.33 -14.89 -3.75
C GLU A 16 -0.50 -13.78 -4.41
N ILE A 17 0.02 -13.16 -5.47
CA ILE A 17 -0.72 -12.15 -6.24
C ILE A 17 -1.98 -12.75 -6.89
N ASN A 18 -1.91 -13.96 -7.40
CA ASN A 18 -3.04 -14.62 -8.06
C ASN A 18 -4.17 -15.03 -7.10
N LYS A 19 -3.92 -15.09 -5.79
CA LYS A 19 -4.98 -15.24 -4.77
C LYS A 19 -5.87 -14.00 -4.66
N VAL A 20 -5.39 -12.85 -5.10
CA VAL A 20 -6.15 -11.60 -5.15
C VAL A 20 -7.25 -11.71 -6.20
N LYS A 21 -8.41 -11.13 -5.95
CA LYS A 21 -9.58 -11.23 -6.84
C LYS A 21 -9.80 -9.94 -7.66
N GLY A 22 -10.38 -10.12 -8.84
CA GLY A 22 -10.88 -9.02 -9.66
C GLY A 22 -9.81 -8.13 -10.30
N SER A 23 -10.16 -6.88 -10.54
CA SER A 23 -9.30 -5.88 -11.21
C SER A 23 -8.00 -5.60 -10.46
N LYS A 24 -8.00 -5.76 -9.13
CA LYS A 24 -6.81 -5.65 -8.30
C LYS A 24 -5.75 -6.68 -8.69
N ARG A 25 -6.15 -7.93 -8.93
CA ARG A 25 -5.24 -8.98 -9.39
C ARG A 25 -4.62 -8.62 -10.74
N ASP A 26 -5.44 -8.15 -11.69
CA ASP A 26 -4.98 -7.78 -13.01
C ASP A 26 -3.98 -6.62 -12.97
N TYR A 27 -4.25 -5.63 -12.13
CA TYR A 27 -3.34 -4.53 -11.87
C TYR A 27 -2.01 -5.01 -11.29
N LEU A 28 -2.03 -5.83 -10.24
CA LEU A 28 -0.81 -6.32 -9.60
C LEU A 28 0.00 -7.23 -10.52
N ASN A 29 -0.65 -8.08 -11.32
CA ASN A 29 0.04 -8.90 -12.32
C ASN A 29 0.75 -8.04 -13.38
N LYS A 30 0.12 -6.97 -13.85
CA LYS A 30 0.75 -6.03 -14.78
C LYS A 30 1.92 -5.28 -14.13
N LEU A 31 1.72 -4.80 -12.91
CA LEU A 31 2.73 -4.05 -12.17
C LEU A 31 4.00 -4.88 -11.96
N PHE A 32 3.85 -6.12 -11.53
CA PHE A 32 4.95 -7.01 -11.17
C PHE A 32 5.38 -7.96 -12.31
N GLN A 33 4.96 -7.71 -13.53
CA GLN A 33 5.27 -8.56 -14.68
C GLN A 33 6.78 -8.78 -14.88
N TYR A 34 7.57 -7.73 -14.70
CA TYR A 34 9.02 -7.73 -14.83
C TYR A 34 9.73 -7.42 -13.51
N VAL A 35 9.11 -7.80 -12.40
CA VAL A 35 9.65 -7.58 -11.07
C VAL A 35 11.03 -8.22 -10.93
N SER A 36 11.95 -7.50 -10.27
CA SER A 36 13.31 -7.98 -10.07
C SER A 36 13.36 -9.15 -9.08
N GLU A 37 14.32 -10.02 -9.26
CA GLU A 37 14.59 -11.13 -8.33
C GLU A 37 14.87 -10.63 -6.90
N ALA A 38 15.51 -9.48 -6.75
CA ALA A 38 15.78 -8.87 -5.46
C ALA A 38 14.48 -8.53 -4.70
N VAL A 39 13.47 -8.01 -5.39
CA VAL A 39 12.14 -7.76 -4.79
C VAL A 39 11.49 -9.07 -4.34
N ILE A 40 11.50 -10.08 -5.21
CA ILE A 40 10.90 -11.39 -4.91
C ILE A 40 11.52 -11.99 -3.66
N ARG A 41 12.84 -12.07 -3.61
CA ARG A 41 13.57 -12.67 -2.48
C ARG A 41 13.45 -11.89 -1.18
N ALA A 42 13.21 -10.58 -1.26
CA ALA A 42 13.03 -9.72 -0.10
C ALA A 42 11.59 -9.67 0.39
N ALA A 43 10.62 -10.09 -0.41
CA ALA A 43 9.20 -10.07 -0.06
C ALA A 43 8.88 -11.08 1.04
N VAL A 44 8.13 -10.64 2.04
CA VAL A 44 7.71 -11.44 3.18
C VAL A 44 6.19 -11.38 3.31
N HIS A 45 5.54 -12.54 3.30
CA HIS A 45 4.11 -12.64 3.58
C HIS A 45 3.85 -12.42 5.07
N LYS A 46 2.91 -11.54 5.40
CA LYS A 46 2.51 -11.21 6.77
C LYS A 46 1.00 -11.29 6.93
N ASN A 47 0.57 -11.80 8.08
CA ASN A 47 -0.80 -11.70 8.55
C ASN A 47 -0.89 -10.56 9.57
N VAL A 48 -1.90 -9.72 9.44
CA VAL A 48 -2.16 -8.60 10.33
C VAL A 48 -3.60 -8.72 10.81
N LYS A 49 -3.81 -8.62 12.12
CA LYS A 49 -5.13 -8.68 12.72
C LYS A 49 -5.84 -7.33 12.59
N LYS A 50 -7.16 -7.38 12.62
CA LYS A 50 -7.99 -6.18 12.73
C LYS A 50 -7.47 -5.28 13.86
N ASP A 51 -7.43 -3.96 13.60
CA ASP A 51 -6.98 -2.89 14.50
C ASP A 51 -5.45 -2.86 14.78
N GLU A 52 -4.66 -3.76 14.19
CA GLU A 52 -3.20 -3.65 14.25
C GLU A 52 -2.68 -2.61 13.25
N PHE A 53 -1.66 -1.87 13.66
CA PHE A 53 -0.97 -0.92 12.80
C PHE A 53 -0.04 -1.64 11.81
N ILE A 54 -0.14 -1.22 10.56
CA ILE A 54 0.76 -1.63 9.47
C ILE A 54 1.87 -0.59 9.32
N ILE A 55 1.47 0.68 9.35
CA ILE A 55 2.35 1.85 9.24
C ILE A 55 2.00 2.83 10.35
N ARG A 56 3.02 3.44 10.96
CA ARG A 56 2.86 4.53 11.92
C ARG A 56 3.46 5.82 11.38
N ALA A 57 2.69 6.90 11.37
CA ALA A 57 3.17 8.22 11.00
C ALA A 57 4.37 8.62 11.87
N GLY A 58 5.39 9.19 11.24
CA GLY A 58 6.64 9.59 11.91
C GLY A 58 7.71 8.50 11.98
N GLU A 59 7.37 7.24 11.76
CA GLU A 59 8.37 6.17 11.64
C GLU A 59 9.07 6.20 10.28
N PRO A 60 10.32 5.70 10.19
CA PRO A 60 11.06 5.65 8.93
C PRO A 60 10.30 4.89 7.84
N CYS A 61 10.26 5.46 6.64
CA CYS A 61 9.65 4.83 5.46
C CYS A 61 10.57 3.72 4.92
N ASP A 62 10.58 2.58 5.56
CA ASP A 62 11.49 1.47 5.28
C ASP A 62 10.84 0.27 4.60
N THR A 63 9.52 0.22 4.54
CA THR A 63 8.77 -0.92 4.01
C THR A 63 7.58 -0.49 3.17
N VAL A 64 7.41 -1.14 2.03
CA VAL A 64 6.23 -1.06 1.16
C VAL A 64 5.39 -2.32 1.36
N TYR A 65 4.08 -2.16 1.44
CA TYR A 65 3.16 -3.27 1.66
C TYR A 65 2.19 -3.41 0.50
N ILE A 66 2.09 -4.63 -0.04
CA ILE A 66 1.06 -5.01 -1.02
C ILE A 66 -0.08 -5.67 -0.26
N ILE A 67 -1.29 -5.18 -0.42
CA ILE A 67 -2.48 -5.72 0.25
C ILE A 67 -3.03 -6.88 -0.60
N LEU A 68 -2.88 -8.10 -0.13
CA LEU A 68 -3.38 -9.28 -0.81
C LEU A 68 -4.84 -9.59 -0.47
N LYS A 69 -5.19 -9.47 0.81
CA LYS A 69 -6.51 -9.76 1.33
C LYS A 69 -6.82 -8.84 2.51
N GLY A 70 -8.10 -8.56 2.74
CA GLY A 70 -8.57 -7.69 3.80
C GLY A 70 -8.67 -6.23 3.37
N ASP A 71 -8.78 -5.34 4.34
CA ASP A 71 -8.91 -3.91 4.13
C ASP A 71 -8.02 -3.15 5.11
N VAL A 72 -7.50 -2.02 4.66
CA VAL A 72 -6.70 -1.10 5.47
C VAL A 72 -7.34 0.29 5.49
N ALA A 73 -7.06 1.06 6.54
CA ALA A 73 -7.58 2.41 6.71
C ALA A 73 -6.49 3.35 7.19
N GLY A 74 -6.48 4.57 6.66
CA GLY A 74 -5.68 5.67 7.20
C GLY A 74 -6.29 6.17 8.51
N VAL A 75 -5.43 6.46 9.47
CA VAL A 75 -5.83 6.87 10.81
C VAL A 75 -5.12 8.16 11.17
N ASP A 76 -5.90 9.18 11.55
CA ASP A 76 -5.36 10.43 12.09
C ASP A 76 -5.80 10.57 13.56
N TYR A 77 -4.82 10.59 14.44
CA TYR A 77 -5.05 10.79 15.88
C TYR A 77 -4.95 12.26 16.33
N GLN A 78 -4.56 13.18 15.44
CA GLN A 78 -4.13 14.52 15.82
C GLN A 78 -5.27 15.50 16.12
N LYS A 79 -6.48 15.20 15.72
CA LYS A 79 -7.64 16.09 15.93
C LYS A 79 -8.54 15.59 17.05
N LEU A 80 -8.41 16.18 18.24
CA LEU A 80 -9.37 16.07 19.36
C LEU A 80 -9.50 14.65 19.97
N GLY A 81 -8.46 13.83 19.93
CA GLY A 81 -8.49 12.48 20.50
C GLY A 81 -9.49 11.53 19.83
N LYS A 82 -10.00 11.90 18.66
CA LYS A 82 -10.88 11.05 17.86
C LYS A 82 -10.11 10.42 16.73
N VAL A 83 -10.38 9.14 16.48
CA VAL A 83 -9.86 8.42 15.31
C VAL A 83 -10.65 8.86 14.09
N TYR A 84 -9.99 9.54 13.17
CA TYR A 84 -10.55 9.85 11.86
C TYR A 84 -10.04 8.84 10.85
N TYR A 85 -10.96 8.09 10.27
CA TYR A 85 -10.67 7.30 9.08
C TYR A 85 -10.80 8.22 7.87
N PHE A 86 -9.67 8.52 7.25
CA PHE A 86 -9.65 9.25 6.00
C PHE A 86 -9.06 8.36 4.91
N MET A 87 -9.52 8.50 3.71
CA MET A 87 -9.23 7.70 2.53
C MET A 87 -9.97 6.36 2.47
N ASP A 88 -10.64 6.15 1.35
CA ASP A 88 -11.15 4.83 0.97
C ASP A 88 -10.01 3.98 0.42
N PHE A 89 -9.33 3.27 1.32
CA PHE A 89 -8.24 2.37 0.97
C PHE A 89 -8.69 1.10 0.25
N ALA A 90 -9.99 0.88 0.04
CA ALA A 90 -10.48 -0.24 -0.77
C ALA A 90 -9.90 -0.24 -2.20
N LYS A 91 -9.51 0.94 -2.68
CA LYS A 91 -8.84 1.13 -3.99
C LYS A 91 -7.31 1.19 -3.89
N MET A 92 -6.75 1.19 -2.69
CA MET A 92 -5.31 1.17 -2.50
C MET A 92 -4.82 -0.26 -2.42
N TYR A 93 -4.03 -0.64 -3.39
CA TYR A 93 -3.47 -1.99 -3.48
C TYR A 93 -2.08 -2.09 -2.86
N ILE A 94 -1.41 -0.95 -2.75
CA ILE A 94 -0.06 -0.80 -2.21
C ILE A 94 -0.05 0.41 -1.29
N VAL A 95 0.59 0.29 -0.13
CA VAL A 95 0.77 1.37 0.84
C VAL A 95 2.23 1.49 1.26
N GLY A 96 2.65 2.68 1.65
CA GLY A 96 4.01 2.95 2.08
C GLY A 96 4.97 3.35 0.95
N ASP A 97 4.50 3.53 -0.29
CA ASP A 97 5.33 3.97 -1.40
C ASP A 97 5.14 5.44 -1.80
N PHE A 98 4.08 6.10 -1.31
CA PHE A 98 3.85 7.53 -1.60
C PHE A 98 5.03 8.38 -1.14
N GLU A 99 5.53 8.12 0.04
CA GLU A 99 6.66 8.81 0.65
C GLU A 99 7.96 8.59 -0.16
N ILE A 100 8.13 7.42 -0.75
CA ILE A 100 9.27 7.12 -1.63
C ILE A 100 9.26 8.04 -2.85
N PHE A 101 8.09 8.22 -3.48
CA PHE A 101 7.94 9.09 -4.65
C PHE A 101 8.02 10.59 -4.30
N SER A 102 7.70 10.97 -3.07
CA SER A 102 7.81 12.35 -2.58
C SER A 102 9.14 12.67 -1.89
N GLU A 103 10.06 11.71 -1.86
CA GLU A 103 11.37 11.82 -1.21
C GLU A 103 11.31 12.10 0.31
N ASP A 104 10.20 11.73 0.95
CA ASP A 104 10.07 11.79 2.40
C ASP A 104 10.82 10.64 3.07
N THR A 105 11.41 10.92 4.22
CA THR A 105 12.15 9.92 5.00
C THR A 105 11.27 9.13 5.97
N ASN A 106 10.15 9.72 6.37
CA ASN A 106 9.23 9.15 7.33
C ASN A 106 7.82 9.04 6.74
N TYR A 107 7.05 8.09 7.25
CA TYR A 107 5.64 7.98 6.88
C TYR A 107 4.84 9.19 7.35
N ASN A 108 3.99 9.71 6.48
CA ASN A 108 3.14 10.87 6.77
C ASN A 108 1.80 10.47 7.41
N VAL A 109 1.39 9.23 7.23
CA VAL A 109 0.06 8.73 7.61
C VAL A 109 0.21 7.42 8.34
N SER A 110 -0.56 7.22 9.40
CA SER A 110 -0.71 5.92 10.03
C SER A 110 -1.76 5.09 9.29
N ILE A 111 -1.49 3.81 9.11
CA ILE A 111 -2.38 2.86 8.45
C ILE A 111 -2.57 1.66 9.35
N CYS A 112 -3.82 1.29 9.60
CA CYS A 112 -4.18 0.09 10.35
C CYS A 112 -5.04 -0.85 9.52
N ALA A 113 -5.06 -2.11 9.89
CA ALA A 113 -5.96 -3.10 9.32
C ALA A 113 -7.38 -2.88 9.87
N SER A 114 -8.34 -2.62 8.99
CA SER A 114 -9.77 -2.53 9.37
C SER A 114 -10.46 -3.89 9.43
N LYS A 115 -9.79 -4.91 8.89
CA LYS A 115 -10.14 -6.35 8.98
C LYS A 115 -8.86 -7.16 9.11
N ASP A 116 -8.97 -8.44 9.49
CA ASP A 116 -7.87 -9.39 9.35
C ASP A 116 -7.38 -9.37 7.90
N SER A 117 -6.10 -9.11 7.72
CA SER A 117 -5.50 -8.82 6.42
C SER A 117 -4.24 -9.66 6.16
N GLU A 118 -3.97 -9.89 4.88
CA GLU A 118 -2.75 -10.55 4.41
C GLU A 118 -1.98 -9.59 3.50
N LEU A 119 -0.69 -9.45 3.74
CA LEU A 119 0.18 -8.49 3.08
C LEU A 119 1.46 -9.16 2.55
N LEU A 120 2.04 -8.60 1.49
CA LEU A 120 3.46 -8.79 1.18
C LEU A 120 4.21 -7.52 1.60
N ALA A 121 5.20 -7.68 2.47
CA ALA A 121 6.10 -6.62 2.90
C ALA A 121 7.40 -6.66 2.10
N ILE A 122 7.80 -5.53 1.52
CA ILE A 122 9.00 -5.39 0.69
C ILE A 122 9.82 -4.23 1.24
N PRO A 123 11.13 -4.39 1.50
CA PRO A 123 11.98 -3.27 1.89
C PRO A 123 11.90 -2.12 0.89
N ALA A 124 11.67 -0.91 1.36
CA ALA A 124 11.45 0.27 0.52
C ALA A 124 12.63 0.55 -0.42
N SER A 125 13.85 0.36 0.06
CA SER A 125 15.05 0.54 -0.76
C SER A 125 15.14 -0.43 -1.94
N ILE A 126 14.72 -1.68 -1.74
CA ILE A 126 14.70 -2.72 -2.78
C ILE A 126 13.56 -2.47 -3.77
N TYR A 127 12.39 -2.11 -3.27
CA TYR A 127 11.25 -1.72 -4.09
C TYR A 127 11.59 -0.52 -4.99
N TRP A 128 12.16 0.54 -4.43
CA TRP A 128 12.58 1.72 -5.17
C TRP A 128 13.65 1.42 -6.23
N LYS A 129 14.63 0.61 -5.88
CA LYS A 129 15.71 0.21 -6.77
C LYS A 129 15.21 -0.54 -8.02
N TRP A 130 14.11 -1.27 -7.88
CA TRP A 130 13.45 -1.94 -9.00
C TRP A 130 12.57 -0.96 -9.80
N ILE A 131 11.59 -0.32 -9.13
CA ILE A 131 10.52 0.39 -9.84
C ILE A 131 11.02 1.60 -10.62
N LYS A 132 12.05 2.29 -10.13
CA LYS A 132 12.61 3.45 -10.83
C LYS A 132 13.22 3.13 -12.20
N TYR A 133 13.57 1.88 -12.46
CA TYR A 133 14.12 1.43 -13.74
C TYR A 133 13.14 0.59 -14.57
N ASP A 134 12.00 0.25 -14.02
CA ASP A 134 10.91 -0.42 -14.75
C ASP A 134 9.87 0.64 -15.17
N GLU A 135 10.05 1.20 -16.36
CA GLU A 135 9.23 2.31 -16.85
C GLU A 135 7.74 1.96 -16.90
N ASN A 136 7.39 0.74 -17.28
CA ASN A 136 6.01 0.29 -17.34
C ASN A 136 5.38 0.20 -15.94
N ALA A 137 6.10 -0.38 -14.98
CA ALA A 137 5.66 -0.49 -13.60
C ALA A 137 5.55 0.89 -12.95
N LEU A 138 6.55 1.76 -13.13
CA LEU A 138 6.56 3.11 -12.60
C LEU A 138 5.37 3.93 -13.13
N LEU A 139 5.13 3.92 -14.45
CA LEU A 139 4.04 4.65 -15.06
C LEU A 139 2.68 4.12 -14.60
N LEU A 140 2.51 2.81 -14.54
CA LEU A 140 1.29 2.18 -14.06
C LEU A 140 0.99 2.55 -12.60
N ARG A 141 2.02 2.55 -11.74
CA ARG A 141 1.88 2.91 -10.33
C ARG A 141 1.54 4.39 -10.16
N ILE A 142 2.22 5.28 -10.86
CA ILE A 142 1.95 6.72 -10.81
C ILE A 142 0.52 7.03 -11.27
N LYS A 143 0.05 6.46 -12.35
CA LYS A 143 -1.33 6.62 -12.83
C LYS A 143 -2.34 6.17 -11.78
N ASN A 144 -2.11 5.05 -11.12
CA ASN A 144 -2.98 4.55 -10.06
C ASN A 144 -3.01 5.50 -8.85
N ILE A 145 -1.86 5.98 -8.40
CA ILE A 145 -1.75 6.97 -7.30
C ILE A 145 -2.50 8.26 -7.66
N MET A 146 -2.29 8.78 -8.86
CA MET A 146 -2.95 10.01 -9.31
C MET A 146 -4.47 9.85 -9.39
N THR A 147 -4.95 8.71 -9.83
CA THR A 147 -6.39 8.39 -9.85
C THR A 147 -6.98 8.39 -8.44
N ILE A 148 -6.30 7.79 -7.47
CA ILE A 148 -6.71 7.78 -6.06
C ILE A 148 -6.78 9.20 -5.51
N LEU A 149 -5.72 9.99 -5.65
CA LEU A 149 -5.66 11.35 -5.15
C LEU A 149 -6.70 12.28 -5.79
N THR A 150 -6.99 12.10 -7.08
CA THR A 150 -8.00 12.88 -7.80
C THR A 150 -9.41 12.55 -7.33
N SER A 151 -9.74 11.29 -7.11
CA SER A 151 -11.06 10.88 -6.59
C SER A 151 -11.29 11.36 -5.17
N GLU A 152 -10.27 11.43 -4.33
CA GLU A 152 -10.40 11.97 -2.97
C GLU A 152 -10.67 13.47 -2.94
N LYS A 153 -9.96 14.26 -3.75
CA LYS A 153 -10.24 15.70 -3.87
C LYS A 153 -11.67 15.97 -4.30
N ALA A 154 -12.24 15.15 -5.17
CA ALA A 154 -13.64 15.26 -5.58
C ALA A 154 -14.59 14.92 -4.43
N SER A 155 -14.27 13.93 -3.60
CA SER A 155 -15.03 13.57 -2.40
C SER A 155 -14.99 14.67 -1.34
N ASP A 156 -13.80 15.21 -1.05
CA ASP A 156 -13.62 16.31 -0.09
C ASP A 156 -14.39 17.56 -0.50
N ARG A 157 -14.41 17.91 -1.77
CA ARG A 157 -15.22 19.01 -2.29
C ARG A 157 -16.72 18.79 -2.04
N LYS A 158 -17.19 17.56 -2.21
CA LYS A 158 -18.59 17.22 -1.96
C LYS A 158 -18.97 17.41 -0.49
N TYR A 159 -18.09 17.03 0.43
CA TYR A 159 -18.28 17.25 1.87
C TYR A 159 -18.21 18.73 2.26
N MET A 160 -17.33 19.51 1.67
CA MET A 160 -17.24 20.96 1.91
C MET A 160 -18.53 21.68 1.49
N PHE A 161 -19.16 21.29 0.38
CA PHE A 161 -20.45 21.85 -0.06
C PHE A 161 -21.63 21.41 0.79
N MET A 162 -21.57 20.25 1.44
CA MET A 162 -22.63 19.76 2.33
C MET A 162 -22.57 20.36 3.74
N SER A 163 -21.43 20.88 4.19
CA SER A 163 -21.27 21.50 5.50
C SER A 163 -21.60 23.01 5.52
N CYS A 164 -21.89 23.61 4.37
CA CYS A 164 -22.25 25.03 4.24
C CYS A 164 -23.75 25.27 4.09
N LYS A 165 -24.60 24.34 4.52
CA LYS A 165 -26.06 24.53 4.59
C LYS A 165 -26.52 24.72 6.01
#